data_e8133b1522de76457b201056d44005cc
#
_entry.id   e8133b1522de76457b201056d44005cc
#
_cell.length_a   1.000
_cell.length_b   1.000
_cell.length_c   1.000
_cell.angle_alpha   90.00
_cell.angle_beta   90.00
_cell.angle_gamma   90.00
#
_symmetry.space_group_name_H-M   'P 1'
#
loop_
_entity.id
_entity.type
_entity.pdbx_description
1 polymer ?
#
loop_
_entity_poly.entity_id
_entity_poly.type
_entity_poly.pdbx_seq_one_letter_code
_entity_poly.pdbx_strand_id
1 'polypeptide(L)'
;TIKKGEIIKFGHNLKNEKNCINLTKPLPSKNKFSKYFSIDDGKYSFRTIKFTKKILIGKSISSFTMKPKKGLNIPHSIYDNNEQKKTYLNYIKYFDKLKINAIGLSFVQNHELILFLKKKYPKLILVSKIENIKGLKNCENICKYSDVIMIDRGDLSAEIGDEYLYNAIIKISDNAKKFGKPLIMATENLETLSKNINPTKNDIISLGFSSQVNSDIIMLSEETAISKK
;
A
#
# COMPACT_ATOMS: atom_id res chain seq x y z
N THR A 1 0.88 20.76 13.05
CA THR A 1 0.16 21.24 11.85
C THR A 1 1.17 21.70 10.82
N ILE A 2 1.01 21.26 9.58
CA ILE A 2 1.78 21.69 8.41
C ILE A 2 0.89 22.62 7.60
N LYS A 3 1.45 23.76 7.17
CA LYS A 3 0.72 24.75 6.35
C LYS A 3 0.98 24.51 4.86
N LYS A 4 0.00 24.89 4.01
CA LYS A 4 0.20 24.92 2.55
C LYS A 4 1.43 25.76 2.19
N GLY A 5 2.29 25.21 1.34
CA GLY A 5 3.53 25.86 0.92
C GLY A 5 4.72 25.67 1.87
N GLU A 6 4.52 25.08 3.05
CA GLU A 6 5.60 24.80 3.99
C GLU A 6 6.54 23.71 3.45
N ILE A 7 7.84 23.90 3.67
CA ILE A 7 8.87 22.97 3.23
C ILE A 7 9.21 22.04 4.40
N ILE A 8 9.04 20.74 4.18
CA ILE A 8 9.28 19.70 5.18
C ILE A 8 10.39 18.77 4.71
N LYS A 9 11.27 18.40 5.62
CA LYS A 9 12.36 17.44 5.41
C LYS A 9 12.02 16.12 6.08
N PHE A 10 12.05 15.05 5.34
CA PHE A 10 11.84 13.67 5.80
C PHE A 10 13.15 12.91 5.72
N GLY A 11 13.43 12.07 6.69
CA GLY A 11 14.61 11.21 6.67
C GLY A 11 14.71 10.36 7.93
N HIS A 12 15.60 9.38 7.89
CA HIS A 12 15.87 8.51 9.04
C HIS A 12 17.03 9.08 9.87
N ASN A 13 16.89 9.07 11.20
CA ASN A 13 17.89 9.62 12.14
C ASN A 13 18.22 11.11 11.90
N LEU A 14 17.23 11.91 11.55
CA LEU A 14 17.40 13.36 11.50
C LEU A 14 17.49 13.95 12.91
N LYS A 15 18.26 15.04 13.05
CA LYS A 15 18.20 15.86 14.27
C LYS A 15 16.78 16.44 14.44
N ASN A 16 16.32 16.58 15.69
CA ASN A 16 15.05 17.23 16.00
C ASN A 16 15.16 18.74 15.71
N GLU A 17 14.91 19.09 14.47
CA GLU A 17 14.86 20.47 13.98
C GLU A 17 13.43 20.80 13.54
N LYS A 18 13.11 22.09 13.53
CA LYS A 18 11.84 22.58 12.98
C LYS A 18 11.68 22.09 11.54
N ASN A 19 10.48 21.67 11.17
CA ASN A 19 10.14 21.16 9.84
C ASN A 19 10.89 19.87 9.42
N CYS A 20 11.40 19.10 10.38
CA CYS A 20 12.00 17.79 10.14
C CYS A 20 11.09 16.69 10.70
N ILE A 21 10.89 15.64 9.89
CA ILE A 21 10.11 14.45 10.24
C ILE A 21 11.02 13.25 10.18
N ASN A 22 11.18 12.59 11.32
CA ASN A 22 11.95 11.37 11.43
C ASN A 22 11.12 10.18 10.95
N LEU A 23 11.67 9.44 10.00
CA LEU A 23 11.13 8.19 9.50
C LEU A 23 11.62 7.02 10.37
N THR A 24 10.79 6.02 10.56
CA THR A 24 11.13 4.80 11.28
C THR A 24 12.12 3.90 10.53
N LYS A 25 12.22 4.09 9.20
CA LYS A 25 13.11 3.34 8.31
C LYS A 25 13.84 4.30 7.35
N PRO A 26 15.01 3.92 6.82
CA PRO A 26 15.66 4.67 5.75
C PRO A 26 14.78 4.79 4.51
N LEU A 27 14.98 5.86 3.75
CA LEU A 27 14.35 6.02 2.44
C LEU A 27 14.80 4.91 1.48
N PRO A 28 13.94 4.48 0.54
CA PRO A 28 14.32 3.50 -0.47
C PRO A 28 15.56 3.91 -1.26
N SER A 29 16.47 2.97 -1.52
CA SER A 29 17.79 3.27 -2.10
C SER A 29 17.80 3.52 -3.60
N LYS A 30 16.76 3.10 -4.32
CA LYS A 30 16.67 3.16 -5.79
C LYS A 30 15.31 3.67 -6.23
N ASN A 31 15.16 4.97 -6.29
CA ASN A 31 13.92 5.57 -6.80
C ASN A 31 14.20 6.37 -8.06
N LYS A 32 13.28 6.31 -9.01
CA LYS A 32 13.17 7.37 -10.00
C LYS A 32 12.67 8.62 -9.27
N PHE A 33 13.10 9.79 -9.75
CA PHE A 33 12.56 11.05 -9.25
C PHE A 33 11.05 11.09 -9.49
N SER A 34 10.30 11.31 -8.43
CA SER A 34 8.86 11.58 -8.52
C SER A 34 8.59 13.05 -8.23
N LYS A 35 7.79 13.69 -9.08
CA LYS A 35 7.40 15.09 -8.92
C LYS A 35 6.60 15.32 -7.64
N TYR A 36 5.89 14.31 -7.18
CA TYR A 36 5.06 14.33 -5.98
C TYR A 36 5.29 13.08 -5.14
N PHE A 37 5.05 13.20 -3.86
CA PHE A 37 4.91 12.11 -2.91
C PHE A 37 3.79 12.45 -1.92
N SER A 38 3.28 11.47 -1.21
CA SER A 38 2.16 11.67 -0.28
C SER A 38 2.36 10.95 1.04
N ILE A 39 1.52 11.29 2.01
CA ILE A 39 1.40 10.62 3.29
C ILE A 39 -0.06 10.29 3.56
N ASP A 40 -0.30 9.34 4.48
CA ASP A 40 -1.65 8.94 4.91
C ASP A 40 -2.50 8.48 3.71
N ASP A 41 -2.01 7.46 2.98
CA ASP A 41 -2.67 6.80 1.85
C ASP A 41 -3.12 7.79 0.74
N GLY A 42 -2.22 8.72 0.40
CA GLY A 42 -2.47 9.71 -0.64
C GLY A 42 -3.20 10.98 -0.16
N LYS A 43 -3.75 11.01 1.05
CA LYS A 43 -4.57 12.13 1.56
C LYS A 43 -3.85 13.48 1.55
N TYR A 44 -2.53 13.49 1.79
CA TYR A 44 -1.75 14.72 1.87
C TYR A 44 -0.53 14.66 0.98
N SER A 45 -0.53 15.49 -0.04
CA SER A 45 0.50 15.48 -1.09
C SER A 45 1.54 16.59 -0.89
N PHE A 46 2.76 16.29 -1.32
CA PHE A 46 3.89 17.20 -1.35
C PHE A 46 4.49 17.25 -2.75
N ARG A 47 4.87 18.44 -3.19
CA ARG A 47 5.72 18.61 -4.37
C ARG A 47 7.17 18.34 -3.98
N THR A 48 7.82 17.39 -4.61
CA THR A 48 9.22 17.02 -4.35
C THR A 48 10.15 18.17 -4.75
N ILE A 49 10.99 18.61 -3.83
CA ILE A 49 12.07 19.59 -4.08
C ILE A 49 13.39 18.85 -4.25
N LYS A 50 13.68 17.90 -3.33
CA LYS A 50 14.95 17.15 -3.34
C LYS A 50 14.70 15.73 -2.83
N PHE A 51 15.31 14.78 -3.49
CA PHE A 51 15.35 13.39 -3.05
C PHE A 51 16.78 12.86 -3.11
N THR A 52 17.22 12.24 -2.02
CA THR A 52 18.49 11.54 -1.90
C THR A 52 18.29 10.25 -1.11
N LYS A 53 19.30 9.40 -1.03
CA LYS A 53 19.24 8.18 -0.17
C LYS A 53 18.99 8.48 1.32
N LYS A 54 19.27 9.70 1.79
CA LYS A 54 19.16 10.06 3.22
C LYS A 54 17.99 10.98 3.53
N ILE A 55 17.61 11.84 2.58
CA ILE A 55 16.60 12.88 2.81
C ILE A 55 15.68 13.04 1.61
N LEU A 56 14.42 13.29 1.91
CA LEU A 56 13.37 13.73 0.99
C LEU A 56 12.90 15.10 1.47
N ILE A 57 12.89 16.10 0.59
CA ILE A 57 12.38 17.44 0.89
C ILE A 57 11.20 17.71 -0.01
N GLY A 58 10.08 18.11 0.58
CA GLY A 58 8.87 18.44 -0.15
C GLY A 58 8.19 19.71 0.35
N LYS A 59 7.49 20.36 -0.57
CA LYS A 59 6.62 21.51 -0.31
C LYS A 59 5.18 21.03 -0.21
N SER A 60 4.53 21.26 0.92
CA SER A 60 3.15 20.85 1.14
C SER A 60 2.18 21.54 0.17
N ILE A 61 1.25 20.77 -0.40
CA ILE A 61 0.23 21.28 -1.33
C ILE A 61 -0.99 21.80 -0.58
N SER A 62 -1.26 21.27 0.61
CA SER A 62 -2.41 21.64 1.46
C SER A 62 -1.99 21.88 2.89
N SER A 63 -2.87 22.49 3.70
CA SER A 63 -2.70 22.59 5.14
C SER A 63 -3.40 21.42 5.84
N PHE A 64 -2.71 20.77 6.81
CA PHE A 64 -3.26 19.64 7.56
C PHE A 64 -2.52 19.41 8.87
N THR A 65 -3.09 18.61 9.75
CA THR A 65 -2.43 18.15 10.97
C THR A 65 -1.97 16.71 10.77
N MET A 66 -0.66 16.52 10.75
CA MET A 66 -0.05 15.19 10.59
C MET A 66 -0.22 14.36 11.87
N LYS A 67 -0.71 13.14 11.72
CA LYS A 67 -0.76 12.16 12.80
C LYS A 67 0.50 11.28 12.77
N PRO A 68 0.97 10.76 13.92
CA PRO A 68 2.08 9.84 13.96
C PRO A 68 1.73 8.50 13.30
N LYS A 69 2.76 7.75 12.90
CA LYS A 69 2.67 6.38 12.34
C LYS A 69 1.90 6.28 11.02
N LYS A 70 1.80 7.36 10.24
CA LYS A 70 1.20 7.33 8.91
C LYS A 70 2.20 6.93 7.82
N GLY A 71 1.72 6.20 6.81
CA GLY A 71 2.50 5.75 5.67
C GLY A 71 3.08 6.91 4.86
N LEU A 72 4.26 6.72 4.29
CA LEU A 72 4.89 7.62 3.33
C LEU A 72 4.95 6.92 1.98
N ASN A 73 4.19 7.43 1.02
CA ASN A 73 4.08 6.89 -0.32
C ASN A 73 4.96 7.73 -1.26
N ILE A 74 6.02 7.10 -1.77
CA ILE A 74 6.94 7.70 -2.74
C ILE A 74 6.80 6.92 -4.05
N PRO A 75 6.10 7.45 -5.06
CA PRO A 75 5.89 6.76 -6.33
C PRO A 75 7.21 6.31 -6.97
N HIS A 76 7.18 5.15 -7.64
CA HIS A 76 8.35 4.50 -8.24
C HIS A 76 9.40 3.99 -7.25
N SER A 77 9.07 3.86 -5.96
CA SER A 77 9.95 3.21 -4.99
C SER A 77 10.28 1.78 -5.40
N ILE A 78 11.55 1.41 -5.22
CA ILE A 78 12.01 0.04 -5.43
C ILE A 78 12.44 -0.50 -4.08
N TYR A 79 11.72 -1.52 -3.60
CA TYR A 79 12.06 -2.22 -2.38
C TYR A 79 13.10 -3.31 -2.67
N ASP A 80 14.07 -3.46 -1.78
CA ASP A 80 15.10 -4.50 -1.92
C ASP A 80 14.49 -5.88 -1.64
N ASN A 81 14.59 -6.79 -2.60
CA ASN A 81 14.05 -8.14 -2.50
C ASN A 81 14.67 -8.93 -1.33
N ASN A 82 15.96 -8.71 -1.01
CA ASN A 82 16.63 -9.43 0.07
C ASN A 82 16.18 -8.90 1.44
N GLU A 83 15.98 -7.59 1.57
CA GLU A 83 15.39 -7.01 2.77
C GLU A 83 13.95 -7.50 2.98
N GLN A 84 13.13 -7.55 1.93
CA GLN A 84 11.79 -8.11 2.00
C GLN A 84 11.82 -9.59 2.42
N LYS A 85 12.65 -10.42 1.80
CA LYS A 85 12.82 -11.83 2.17
C LYS A 85 13.20 -11.98 3.65
N LYS A 86 14.19 -11.21 4.14
CA LYS A 86 14.60 -11.23 5.54
C LYS A 86 13.48 -10.83 6.49
N THR A 87 12.74 -9.79 6.14
CA THR A 87 11.60 -9.30 6.94
C THR A 87 10.52 -10.37 7.07
N TYR A 88 10.09 -10.96 5.95
CA TYR A 88 9.04 -11.98 5.99
C TYR A 88 9.49 -13.28 6.66
N LEU A 89 10.76 -13.69 6.51
CA LEU A 89 11.29 -14.82 7.26
C LEU A 89 11.23 -14.60 8.78
N ASN A 90 11.48 -13.39 9.23
CA ASN A 90 11.35 -13.06 10.65
C ASN A 90 9.89 -13.10 11.12
N TYR A 91 8.96 -12.51 10.35
CA TYR A 91 7.53 -12.56 10.70
C TYR A 91 6.98 -13.98 10.72
N ILE A 92 7.30 -14.81 9.73
CA ILE A 92 6.82 -16.19 9.65
C ILE A 92 7.22 -17.00 10.88
N LYS A 93 8.42 -16.81 11.43
CA LYS A 93 8.83 -17.45 12.71
C LYS A 93 7.91 -17.13 13.88
N TYR A 94 7.35 -15.91 13.92
CA TYR A 94 6.35 -15.53 14.93
C TYR A 94 4.99 -16.12 14.63
N PHE A 95 4.58 -16.08 13.37
CA PHE A 95 3.27 -16.56 12.91
C PHE A 95 3.13 -18.08 13.07
N ASP A 96 4.21 -18.82 12.88
CA ASP A 96 4.25 -20.26 13.12
C ASP A 96 3.93 -20.61 14.59
N LYS A 97 4.49 -19.87 15.54
CA LYS A 97 4.16 -19.99 16.97
C LYS A 97 2.69 -19.70 17.28
N LEU A 98 2.06 -18.83 16.51
CA LEU A 98 0.65 -18.44 16.64
C LEU A 98 -0.29 -19.30 15.80
N LYS A 99 0.23 -20.31 15.09
CA LYS A 99 -0.53 -21.17 14.17
C LYS A 99 -1.23 -20.36 13.06
N ILE A 100 -0.66 -19.24 12.63
CA ILE A 100 -1.14 -18.44 11.51
C ILE A 100 -0.65 -19.08 10.22
N ASN A 101 -1.56 -19.43 9.33
CA ASN A 101 -1.27 -20.13 8.08
C ASN A 101 -1.45 -19.25 6.82
N ALA A 102 -1.80 -17.98 6.98
CA ALA A 102 -1.94 -17.02 5.88
C ALA A 102 -1.25 -15.71 6.23
N ILE A 103 -0.51 -15.12 5.28
CA ILE A 103 0.15 -13.82 5.46
C ILE A 103 -0.02 -12.92 4.24
N GLY A 104 -0.20 -11.60 4.50
CA GLY A 104 -0.17 -10.57 3.49
C GLY A 104 1.26 -10.12 3.19
N LEU A 105 1.60 -10.11 1.90
CA LEU A 105 2.87 -9.59 1.39
C LEU A 105 2.63 -8.18 0.84
N SER A 106 3.07 -7.15 1.57
CA SER A 106 2.93 -5.75 1.13
C SER A 106 3.97 -5.37 0.07
N PHE A 107 3.58 -4.48 -0.81
CA PHE A 107 4.42 -3.92 -1.87
C PHE A 107 5.13 -4.96 -2.72
N VAL A 108 4.42 -6.02 -3.09
CA VAL A 108 4.97 -7.06 -3.97
C VAL A 108 5.30 -6.45 -5.33
N GLN A 109 6.55 -6.62 -5.77
CA GLN A 109 7.05 -6.05 -7.02
C GLN A 109 7.21 -7.07 -8.14
N ASN A 110 7.42 -8.34 -7.77
CA ASN A 110 7.59 -9.45 -8.70
C ASN A 110 7.30 -10.78 -7.97
N HIS A 111 7.29 -11.86 -8.73
CA HIS A 111 6.98 -13.19 -8.23
C HIS A 111 8.14 -13.88 -7.49
N GLU A 112 9.35 -13.35 -7.51
CA GLU A 112 10.53 -13.99 -6.90
C GLU A 112 10.41 -14.16 -5.37
N LEU A 113 9.84 -13.15 -4.69
CA LEU A 113 9.56 -13.24 -3.25
C LEU A 113 8.55 -14.36 -2.96
N ILE A 114 7.50 -14.46 -3.78
CA ILE A 114 6.44 -15.46 -3.64
C ILE A 114 7.03 -16.86 -3.80
N LEU A 115 7.76 -17.11 -4.88
CA LEU A 115 8.40 -18.40 -5.14
C LEU A 115 9.39 -18.78 -4.02
N PHE A 116 10.19 -17.82 -3.55
CA PHE A 116 11.11 -18.05 -2.44
C PHE A 116 10.38 -18.49 -1.17
N LEU A 117 9.29 -17.82 -0.81
CA LEU A 117 8.52 -18.15 0.39
C LEU A 117 7.76 -19.48 0.21
N LYS A 118 7.17 -19.74 -0.94
CA LYS A 118 6.49 -21.01 -1.25
C LYS A 118 7.42 -22.21 -1.19
N LYS A 119 8.63 -22.08 -1.73
CA LYS A 119 9.64 -23.14 -1.63
C LYS A 119 9.97 -23.50 -0.19
N LYS A 120 10.03 -22.50 0.70
CA LYS A 120 10.41 -22.68 2.10
C LYS A 120 9.24 -23.07 3.00
N TYR A 121 8.04 -22.55 2.69
CA TYR A 121 6.81 -22.73 3.46
C TYR A 121 5.65 -23.09 2.54
N PRO A 122 5.62 -24.35 1.99
CA PRO A 122 4.67 -24.73 0.94
C PRO A 122 3.20 -24.71 1.39
N LYS A 123 2.94 -24.86 2.68
CA LYS A 123 1.57 -24.83 3.26
C LYS A 123 1.08 -23.43 3.61
N LEU A 124 1.97 -22.42 3.58
CA LEU A 124 1.60 -21.04 3.94
C LEU A 124 0.84 -20.40 2.79
N ILE A 125 -0.32 -19.84 3.08
CA ILE A 125 -1.13 -19.07 2.13
C ILE A 125 -0.51 -17.67 2.00
N LEU A 126 -0.14 -17.30 0.79
CA LEU A 126 0.46 -16.00 0.47
C LEU A 126 -0.56 -15.10 -0.22
N VAL A 127 -0.97 -14.05 0.46
CA VAL A 127 -1.82 -12.98 -0.08
C VAL A 127 -0.92 -11.89 -0.63
N SER A 128 -0.81 -11.77 -1.95
CA SER A 128 0.06 -10.75 -2.58
C SER A 128 -0.70 -9.46 -2.77
N LYS A 129 -0.22 -8.39 -2.11
CA LYS A 129 -0.78 -7.05 -2.22
C LYS A 129 -0.10 -6.31 -3.37
N ILE A 130 -0.90 -5.91 -4.37
CA ILE A 130 -0.44 -5.12 -5.52
C ILE A 130 -0.74 -3.65 -5.23
N GLU A 131 0.29 -2.94 -4.78
CA GLU A 131 0.21 -1.59 -4.21
C GLU A 131 1.18 -0.60 -4.88
N ASN A 132 1.84 -1.00 -5.96
CA ASN A 132 2.86 -0.15 -6.59
C ASN A 132 2.96 -0.38 -8.10
N ILE A 133 3.57 0.59 -8.79
CA ILE A 133 3.73 0.58 -10.26
C ILE A 133 4.46 -0.68 -10.75
N LYS A 134 5.50 -1.13 -10.02
CA LYS A 134 6.28 -2.30 -10.44
C LYS A 134 5.48 -3.59 -10.29
N GLY A 135 4.72 -3.73 -9.21
CA GLY A 135 3.77 -4.83 -9.00
C GLY A 135 2.69 -4.85 -10.07
N LEU A 136 2.10 -3.69 -10.40
CA LEU A 136 1.10 -3.56 -11.46
C LEU A 136 1.66 -3.95 -12.84
N LYS A 137 2.93 -3.62 -13.14
CA LYS A 137 3.60 -4.05 -14.38
C LYS A 137 3.81 -5.56 -14.43
N ASN A 138 4.14 -6.19 -13.31
CA ASN A 138 4.41 -7.61 -13.16
C ASN A 138 3.19 -8.40 -12.69
N CYS A 139 2.00 -7.82 -12.76
CA CYS A 139 0.75 -8.32 -12.21
C CYS A 139 0.46 -9.77 -12.66
N GLU A 140 0.66 -10.09 -13.92
CA GLU A 140 0.41 -11.41 -14.47
C GLU A 140 1.21 -12.51 -13.75
N ASN A 141 2.52 -12.32 -13.59
CA ASN A 141 3.36 -13.29 -12.90
C ASN A 141 3.08 -13.32 -11.39
N ILE A 142 2.75 -12.18 -10.78
CA ILE A 142 2.34 -12.13 -9.38
C ILE A 142 1.07 -12.96 -9.18
N CYS A 143 0.05 -12.76 -10.00
CA CYS A 143 -1.20 -13.52 -9.93
C CYS A 143 -0.96 -15.03 -10.15
N LYS A 144 -0.14 -15.39 -11.14
CA LYS A 144 0.16 -16.81 -11.46
C LYS A 144 0.71 -17.58 -10.25
N TYR A 145 1.60 -16.97 -9.46
CA TYR A 145 2.32 -17.67 -8.39
C TYR A 145 1.79 -17.42 -6.98
N SER A 146 0.86 -16.49 -6.80
CA SER A 146 0.19 -16.21 -5.51
C SER A 146 -0.91 -17.24 -5.21
N ASP A 147 -1.30 -17.34 -3.95
CA ASP A 147 -2.52 -18.06 -3.58
C ASP A 147 -3.75 -17.16 -3.64
N VAL A 148 -3.59 -15.92 -3.17
CA VAL A 148 -4.63 -14.90 -3.13
C VAL A 148 -4.05 -13.57 -3.59
N ILE A 149 -4.83 -12.76 -4.26
CA ILE A 149 -4.47 -11.40 -4.68
C ILE A 149 -5.24 -10.39 -3.84
N MET A 150 -4.58 -9.31 -3.43
CA MET A 150 -5.24 -8.18 -2.76
C MET A 150 -4.93 -6.90 -3.51
N ILE A 151 -5.96 -6.11 -3.76
CA ILE A 151 -5.86 -4.73 -4.24
C ILE A 151 -6.05 -3.81 -3.05
N ASP A 152 -4.99 -3.14 -2.63
CA ASP A 152 -5.05 -2.07 -1.65
C ASP A 152 -5.20 -0.74 -2.42
N ARG A 153 -6.44 -0.22 -2.47
CA ARG A 153 -6.77 0.92 -3.33
C ARG A 153 -6.07 2.19 -2.90
N GLY A 154 -5.97 2.43 -1.61
CA GLY A 154 -5.32 3.63 -1.07
C GLY A 154 -3.84 3.70 -1.44
N ASP A 155 -3.07 2.65 -1.13
CA ASP A 155 -1.64 2.61 -1.48
C ASP A 155 -1.42 2.58 -3.00
N LEU A 156 -2.26 1.84 -3.75
CA LEU A 156 -2.13 1.75 -5.19
C LEU A 156 -2.40 3.11 -5.86
N SER A 157 -3.46 3.82 -5.47
CA SER A 157 -3.79 5.15 -6.03
C SER A 157 -2.71 6.18 -5.68
N ALA A 158 -2.20 6.16 -4.46
CA ALA A 158 -1.10 7.03 -4.03
C ALA A 158 0.19 6.83 -4.86
N GLU A 159 0.38 5.63 -5.40
CA GLU A 159 1.55 5.27 -6.21
C GLU A 159 1.37 5.58 -7.70
N ILE A 160 0.18 5.31 -8.27
CA ILE A 160 -0.07 5.44 -9.72
C ILE A 160 -0.81 6.72 -10.13
N GLY A 161 -1.52 7.37 -9.20
CA GLY A 161 -2.48 8.46 -9.42
C GLY A 161 -3.93 7.94 -9.49
N ASP A 162 -4.85 8.72 -8.91
CA ASP A 162 -6.27 8.34 -8.81
C ASP A 162 -6.92 8.11 -10.19
N GLU A 163 -6.51 8.88 -11.18
CA GLU A 163 -7.00 8.79 -12.55
C GLU A 163 -6.70 7.45 -13.23
N TYR A 164 -5.72 6.69 -12.74
CA TYR A 164 -5.35 5.38 -13.29
C TYR A 164 -5.90 4.22 -12.47
N LEU A 165 -6.49 4.47 -11.29
CA LEU A 165 -6.89 3.43 -10.34
C LEU A 165 -7.91 2.46 -10.95
N TYR A 166 -8.94 2.97 -11.64
CA TYR A 166 -9.95 2.14 -12.30
C TYR A 166 -9.32 1.10 -13.24
N ASN A 167 -8.48 1.55 -14.17
CA ASN A 167 -7.82 0.67 -15.14
C ASN A 167 -6.87 -0.33 -14.47
N ALA A 168 -6.22 0.08 -13.38
CA ALA A 168 -5.36 -0.82 -12.59
C ALA A 168 -6.17 -1.92 -11.92
N ILE A 169 -7.32 -1.60 -11.32
CA ILE A 169 -8.21 -2.59 -10.70
C ILE A 169 -8.68 -3.60 -11.74
N ILE A 170 -9.19 -3.15 -12.90
CA ILE A 170 -9.62 -4.04 -13.98
C ILE A 170 -8.48 -4.98 -14.39
N LYS A 171 -7.29 -4.44 -14.64
CA LYS A 171 -6.13 -5.24 -15.03
C LYS A 171 -5.76 -6.30 -13.99
N ILE A 172 -5.79 -5.95 -12.70
CA ILE A 172 -5.44 -6.90 -11.63
C ILE A 172 -6.51 -7.97 -11.50
N SER A 173 -7.80 -7.60 -11.52
CA SER A 173 -8.90 -8.56 -11.43
C SER A 173 -8.95 -9.51 -12.61
N ASP A 174 -8.73 -9.04 -13.83
CA ASP A 174 -8.66 -9.91 -15.02
C ASP A 174 -7.53 -10.94 -14.91
N ASN A 175 -6.35 -10.52 -14.38
CA ASN A 175 -5.25 -11.45 -14.15
C ASN A 175 -5.54 -12.42 -13.00
N ALA A 176 -6.15 -11.98 -11.92
CA ALA A 176 -6.58 -12.86 -10.83
C ALA A 176 -7.55 -13.93 -11.35
N LYS A 177 -8.58 -13.51 -12.09
CA LYS A 177 -9.54 -14.41 -12.76
C LYS A 177 -8.88 -15.36 -13.74
N LYS A 178 -7.97 -14.87 -14.59
CA LYS A 178 -7.22 -15.69 -15.58
C LYS A 178 -6.49 -16.86 -14.90
N PHE A 179 -5.95 -16.66 -13.71
CA PHE A 179 -5.22 -17.68 -12.97
C PHE A 179 -6.05 -18.35 -11.85
N GLY A 180 -7.36 -18.11 -11.77
CA GLY A 180 -8.26 -18.70 -10.78
C GLY A 180 -7.87 -18.34 -9.34
N LYS A 181 -7.42 -17.10 -9.11
CA LYS A 181 -6.98 -16.65 -7.78
C LYS A 181 -8.08 -15.84 -7.10
N PRO A 182 -8.42 -16.16 -5.83
CA PRO A 182 -9.30 -15.31 -5.05
C PRO A 182 -8.79 -13.88 -4.99
N LEU A 183 -9.69 -12.92 -5.09
CA LEU A 183 -9.42 -11.49 -5.10
C LEU A 183 -10.00 -10.82 -3.87
N ILE A 184 -9.16 -10.08 -3.14
CA ILE A 184 -9.56 -9.22 -2.02
C ILE A 184 -9.53 -7.77 -2.49
N MET A 185 -10.67 -7.06 -2.35
CA MET A 185 -10.74 -5.62 -2.49
C MET A 185 -10.61 -4.96 -1.13
N ALA A 186 -9.51 -4.25 -0.92
CA ALA A 186 -9.16 -3.67 0.36
C ALA A 186 -9.19 -2.14 0.34
N THR A 187 -9.33 -1.55 1.53
CA THR A 187 -9.39 -0.12 1.83
C THR A 187 -10.56 0.62 1.17
N GLU A 188 -10.90 1.79 1.71
CA GLU A 188 -11.98 2.66 1.21
C GLU A 188 -13.34 1.94 1.02
N ASN A 189 -13.58 0.85 1.76
CA ASN A 189 -14.86 0.16 1.80
C ASN A 189 -15.67 0.64 3.00
N LEU A 190 -16.83 1.26 2.74
CA LEU A 190 -17.74 1.77 3.77
C LEU A 190 -17.07 2.75 4.77
N GLU A 191 -16.06 3.49 4.32
CA GLU A 191 -15.29 4.43 5.17
C GLU A 191 -16.19 5.46 5.86
N THR A 192 -17.27 5.87 5.19
CA THR A 192 -18.16 6.89 5.74
C THR A 192 -18.96 6.40 6.95
N LEU A 193 -19.11 5.09 7.16
CA LEU A 193 -19.75 4.52 8.35
C LEU A 193 -18.97 4.82 9.64
N SER A 194 -17.69 5.19 9.56
CA SER A 194 -16.95 5.70 10.73
C SER A 194 -17.54 6.99 11.30
N LYS A 195 -18.27 7.76 10.48
CA LYS A 195 -18.88 9.07 10.84
C LYS A 195 -20.39 9.07 10.74
N ASN A 196 -20.97 8.27 9.84
CA ASN A 196 -22.39 8.23 9.52
C ASN A 196 -23.02 6.95 10.06
N ILE A 197 -24.33 6.99 10.32
CA ILE A 197 -25.11 5.79 10.70
C ILE A 197 -25.36 4.90 9.47
N ASN A 198 -25.59 5.53 8.30
CA ASN A 198 -25.86 4.85 7.04
C ASN A 198 -24.71 5.07 6.06
N PRO A 199 -24.44 4.08 5.19
CA PRO A 199 -23.48 4.26 4.11
C PRO A 199 -23.96 5.32 3.11
N THR A 200 -23.04 6.00 2.48
CA THR A 200 -23.36 6.91 1.37
C THR A 200 -23.65 6.12 0.09
N LYS A 201 -24.25 6.79 -0.89
CA LYS A 201 -24.45 6.20 -2.24
C LYS A 201 -23.12 5.79 -2.88
N ASN A 202 -22.04 6.56 -2.64
CA ASN A 202 -20.71 6.23 -3.16
C ASN A 202 -20.13 4.97 -2.51
N ASP A 203 -20.36 4.73 -1.22
CA ASP A 203 -19.96 3.48 -0.56
C ASP A 203 -20.66 2.28 -1.21
N ILE A 204 -21.96 2.39 -1.47
CA ILE A 204 -22.74 1.32 -2.10
C ILE A 204 -22.30 1.06 -3.55
N ILE A 205 -22.02 2.14 -4.32
CA ILE A 205 -21.49 2.01 -5.68
C ILE A 205 -20.10 1.36 -5.67
N SER A 206 -19.24 1.74 -4.73
CA SER A 206 -17.91 1.13 -4.56
C SER A 206 -17.98 -0.37 -4.27
N LEU A 207 -18.90 -0.80 -3.41
CA LEU A 207 -19.14 -2.22 -3.16
C LEU A 207 -19.71 -2.94 -4.39
N GLY A 208 -20.66 -2.34 -5.08
CA GLY A 208 -21.20 -2.86 -6.34
C GLY A 208 -20.13 -3.04 -7.41
N PHE A 209 -19.23 -2.07 -7.55
CA PHE A 209 -18.08 -2.17 -8.46
C PHE A 209 -17.12 -3.30 -8.04
N SER A 210 -16.84 -3.46 -6.75
CA SER A 210 -16.00 -4.56 -6.26
C SER A 210 -16.61 -5.94 -6.60
N SER A 211 -17.93 -6.08 -6.50
CA SER A 211 -18.64 -7.29 -6.94
C SER A 211 -18.56 -7.47 -8.46
N GLN A 212 -18.73 -6.41 -9.23
CA GLN A 212 -18.68 -6.45 -10.70
C GLN A 212 -17.32 -6.91 -11.23
N VAL A 213 -16.22 -6.56 -10.56
CA VAL A 213 -14.86 -7.01 -10.92
C VAL A 213 -14.51 -8.39 -10.32
N ASN A 214 -15.52 -9.15 -9.87
CA ASN A 214 -15.37 -10.48 -9.29
C ASN A 214 -14.44 -10.53 -8.06
N SER A 215 -14.56 -9.55 -7.17
CA SER A 215 -13.92 -9.64 -5.87
C SER A 215 -14.61 -10.68 -4.99
N ASP A 216 -13.87 -11.63 -4.46
CA ASP A 216 -14.38 -12.70 -3.62
C ASP A 216 -14.50 -12.24 -2.16
N ILE A 217 -13.66 -11.28 -1.75
CA ILE A 217 -13.57 -10.80 -0.37
C ILE A 217 -13.49 -9.27 -0.37
N ILE A 218 -14.30 -8.66 0.49
CA ILE A 218 -14.23 -7.24 0.82
C ILE A 218 -13.56 -7.09 2.18
N MET A 219 -12.43 -6.39 2.21
CA MET A 219 -11.76 -6.05 3.47
C MET A 219 -12.14 -4.63 3.89
N LEU A 220 -12.73 -4.49 5.06
CA LEU A 220 -13.02 -3.20 5.67
C LEU A 220 -11.72 -2.54 6.13
N SER A 221 -11.69 -1.21 6.12
CA SER A 221 -10.51 -0.42 6.47
C SER A 221 -10.40 -0.13 7.98
N GLU A 222 -9.29 0.49 8.37
CA GLU A 222 -9.04 0.86 9.76
C GLU A 222 -10.12 1.79 10.34
N GLU A 223 -10.74 2.62 9.50
CA GLU A 223 -11.79 3.56 9.91
C GLU A 223 -13.01 2.82 10.48
N THR A 224 -13.39 1.70 9.86
CA THR A 224 -14.49 0.87 10.39
C THR A 224 -14.07 0.13 11.65
N ALA A 225 -12.81 -0.33 11.73
CA ALA A 225 -12.30 -1.05 12.91
C ALA A 225 -12.23 -0.18 14.17
N ILE A 226 -11.96 1.13 14.02
CA ILE A 226 -11.87 2.09 15.14
C ILE A 226 -13.17 2.85 15.41
N SER A 227 -14.20 2.63 14.58
CA SER A 227 -15.50 3.26 14.77
C SER A 227 -16.12 2.82 16.08
N LYS A 228 -16.75 3.77 16.80
CA LYS A 228 -17.52 3.51 18.04
C LYS A 228 -18.97 3.13 17.76
N LYS A 229 -19.35 2.98 16.49
CA LYS A 229 -20.72 2.69 16.05
C LYS A 229 -20.83 1.26 15.53
#